data_37b3ba9949b5193907adcc3256ef2eee
#
_entry.id   37b3ba9949b5193907adcc3256ef2eee
#
_cell.length_a   1.000
_cell.length_b   1.000
_cell.length_c   1.000
_cell.angle_alpha   90.00
_cell.angle_beta   90.00
_cell.angle_gamma   90.00
#
_symmetry.space_group_name_H-M   'P 1'
#
loop_
_entity.id
_entity.type
_entity.pdbx_description
1 polymer ?
#
loop_
_entity_poly.entity_id
_entity_poly.type
_entity_poly.pdbx_seq_one_letter_code
_entity_poly.pdbx_strand_id
1 'polypeptide(L)'
;MRTADGKPLDVLSIGKQNFGSGPDFFNAKIKIDGITYAGDIEIHRTAFDWIRHQHQDDPHYNSVVLHVVLEIGSHISPTIVQTGRHIPVLVLGDFLSESLQSIWRKAILDERAWRLKKLPCYAFVQNIPPETLQAWLEKLGALRIELKIRRFEERLRQLAQERMYAVFERPQMYETAAAEQERLLSLPELTQKDFSRKELWEQILYEGLMEGLGYSKNREPFIQLAQNATLEKIGEWETRIENFNLEACLFGIAGLLRADRNLKNPESRRYVRILRKQWKIFRPHYRGEIMSEAEWRFFPARPSNLPPLRIAAAVQLIYSIRHNDLFRRIVQLLKSPEIKESGILRMLQIETNDFWKRHYSFQHPSSSSTAVTALGEARIRELLVNTIFPVALLYARIFKDPAVREHVHALLRSSPACEENSIVRTIESQVVRRRFLLNTAAVQQGAIQLYNYFCSEKQCSECMIGAGRL
;
A
#
# COMPACT_ATOMS: atom_id res chain seq x y z
N MET A 1 15.48 -20.96 27.38
CA MET A 1 14.13 -20.67 27.91
C MET A 1 13.33 -21.96 28.04
N ARG A 2 12.14 -21.94 28.61
CA ARG A 2 11.23 -23.07 28.64
C ARG A 2 9.83 -22.64 28.24
N THR A 3 9.13 -23.53 27.55
CA THR A 3 7.70 -23.35 27.25
C THR A 3 6.85 -23.49 28.51
N ALA A 4 5.60 -23.08 28.49
CA ALA A 4 4.67 -23.19 29.61
C ALA A 4 4.45 -24.65 30.07
N ASP A 5 4.65 -25.64 29.18
CA ASP A 5 4.63 -27.07 29.46
C ASP A 5 6.02 -27.63 29.86
N GLY A 6 7.01 -26.77 30.12
CA GLY A 6 8.32 -27.11 30.68
C GLY A 6 9.38 -27.57 29.69
N LYS A 7 9.09 -27.66 28.39
CA LYS A 7 10.05 -28.09 27.37
C LYS A 7 11.15 -27.06 27.15
N PRO A 8 12.41 -27.45 26.97
CA PRO A 8 13.50 -26.53 26.64
C PRO A 8 13.25 -25.87 25.31
N LEU A 9 13.47 -24.54 25.26
CA LEU A 9 13.27 -23.68 24.08
C LEU A 9 14.51 -22.83 23.82
N ASP A 10 15.02 -22.90 22.61
CA ASP A 10 16.07 -22.03 22.08
C ASP A 10 15.53 -21.27 20.88
N VAL A 11 15.73 -19.95 20.83
CA VAL A 11 15.42 -19.11 19.69
C VAL A 11 16.63 -19.00 18.81
N LEU A 12 16.62 -19.65 17.66
CA LEU A 12 17.71 -19.64 16.68
C LEU A 12 17.67 -18.39 15.80
N SER A 13 16.44 -17.95 15.44
CA SER A 13 16.15 -16.71 14.73
C SER A 13 14.73 -16.26 15.06
N ILE A 14 14.57 -14.99 15.35
CA ILE A 14 13.23 -14.40 15.56
C ILE A 14 12.46 -14.20 14.25
N GLY A 15 13.12 -14.35 13.09
CA GLY A 15 12.51 -14.07 11.80
C GLY A 15 12.41 -12.58 11.50
N LYS A 16 11.48 -12.22 10.61
CA LYS A 16 11.24 -10.84 10.17
C LYS A 16 9.98 -10.30 10.83
N GLN A 17 10.10 -9.16 11.50
CA GLN A 17 8.95 -8.48 12.12
C GLN A 17 7.91 -8.10 11.07
N ASN A 18 6.66 -8.45 11.35
CA ASN A 18 5.50 -8.07 10.55
C ASN A 18 4.84 -6.82 11.15
N PHE A 19 4.59 -5.83 10.32
CA PHE A 19 3.82 -4.63 10.67
C PHE A 19 2.44 -4.66 9.99
N GLY A 20 2.12 -5.78 9.35
CA GLY A 20 0.90 -6.03 8.61
C GLY A 20 -0.13 -6.89 9.38
N SER A 21 -1.10 -7.50 8.68
CA SER A 21 -1.99 -8.54 9.20
C SER A 21 -1.26 -9.88 9.32
N GLY A 22 -1.79 -10.78 10.15
CA GLY A 22 -1.16 -12.07 10.43
C GLY A 22 -0.15 -12.01 11.58
N PRO A 23 0.63 -13.09 11.79
CA PRO A 23 1.57 -13.21 12.89
C PRO A 23 2.59 -12.08 13.00
N ASP A 24 3.01 -11.75 14.22
CA ASP A 24 3.93 -10.64 14.51
C ASP A 24 5.33 -10.80 13.91
N PHE A 25 5.80 -12.04 13.76
CA PHE A 25 7.08 -12.34 13.11
C PHE A 25 6.94 -13.49 12.13
N PHE A 26 7.47 -13.32 10.93
CA PHE A 26 7.49 -14.33 9.87
C PHE A 26 8.84 -15.06 9.81
N ASN A 27 8.80 -16.35 9.44
CA ASN A 27 9.98 -17.16 9.15
C ASN A 27 10.97 -17.23 10.33
N ALA A 28 10.49 -17.32 11.53
CA ALA A 28 11.30 -17.60 12.72
C ALA A 28 11.82 -19.05 12.70
N LYS A 29 12.93 -19.29 13.39
CA LYS A 29 13.48 -20.62 13.63
C LYS A 29 13.69 -20.80 15.14
N ILE A 30 13.02 -21.79 15.71
CA ILE A 30 13.10 -22.13 17.13
C ILE A 30 13.41 -23.61 17.28
N LYS A 31 14.03 -23.97 18.39
CA LYS A 31 14.30 -25.36 18.76
C LYS A 31 13.57 -25.68 20.06
N ILE A 32 12.65 -26.64 20.04
CA ILE A 32 11.89 -27.08 21.21
C ILE A 32 12.16 -28.56 21.41
N ASP A 33 12.60 -28.93 22.62
CA ASP A 33 12.91 -30.31 23.00
C ASP A 33 13.81 -31.02 21.96
N GLY A 34 14.82 -30.32 21.47
CA GLY A 34 15.77 -30.84 20.48
C GLY A 34 15.31 -30.76 19.02
N ILE A 35 14.03 -30.51 18.74
CA ILE A 35 13.47 -30.43 17.38
C ILE A 35 13.44 -28.97 16.90
N THR A 36 13.92 -28.72 15.67
CA THR A 36 13.88 -27.40 15.06
C THR A 36 12.60 -27.20 14.27
N TYR A 37 11.90 -26.10 14.57
CA TYR A 37 10.71 -25.64 13.88
C TYR A 37 11.01 -24.36 13.13
N ALA A 38 10.53 -24.27 11.89
CA ALA A 38 10.52 -23.05 11.10
C ALA A 38 9.05 -22.63 10.88
N GLY A 39 8.74 -21.38 11.16
CA GLY A 39 7.37 -20.85 11.04
C GLY A 39 7.26 -19.47 11.66
N ASP A 40 6.07 -19.06 12.03
CA ASP A 40 5.78 -17.71 12.49
C ASP A 40 5.63 -17.65 14.01
N ILE A 41 5.77 -16.45 14.58
CA ILE A 41 5.59 -16.21 16.02
C ILE A 41 4.50 -15.15 16.19
N GLU A 42 3.59 -15.42 17.10
CA GLU A 42 2.57 -14.46 17.54
C GLU A 42 2.82 -14.05 18.99
N ILE A 43 2.62 -12.77 19.31
CA ILE A 43 2.87 -12.21 20.64
C ILE A 43 1.57 -11.59 21.17
N HIS A 44 1.21 -11.96 22.40
CA HIS A 44 0.07 -11.39 23.11
C HIS A 44 0.42 -10.97 24.54
N ARG A 45 -0.47 -10.24 25.17
CA ARG A 45 -0.35 -9.98 26.60
C ARG A 45 -0.65 -11.24 27.40
N THR A 46 -1.76 -11.92 27.09
CA THR A 46 -2.22 -13.14 27.78
C THR A 46 -2.51 -14.25 26.77
N ALA A 47 -2.50 -15.50 27.25
CA ALA A 47 -2.85 -16.64 26.39
C ALA A 47 -4.29 -16.59 25.88
N PHE A 48 -5.21 -15.97 26.64
CA PHE A 48 -6.61 -15.81 26.25
C PHE A 48 -6.80 -14.87 25.05
N ASP A 49 -5.85 -13.97 24.77
CA ASP A 49 -5.92 -13.06 23.64
C ASP A 49 -5.94 -13.80 22.29
N TRP A 50 -5.37 -15.00 22.22
CA TRP A 50 -5.48 -15.87 21.05
C TRP A 50 -6.93 -16.14 20.66
N ILE A 51 -7.76 -16.53 21.64
CA ILE A 51 -9.18 -16.78 21.44
C ILE A 51 -9.95 -15.48 21.20
N ARG A 52 -9.63 -14.42 21.97
CA ARG A 52 -10.28 -13.12 21.86
C ARG A 52 -10.12 -12.50 20.48
N HIS A 53 -8.96 -12.73 19.83
CA HIS A 53 -8.66 -12.24 18.49
C HIS A 53 -9.09 -13.22 17.39
N GLN A 54 -9.65 -14.39 17.76
CA GLN A 54 -10.16 -15.41 16.84
C GLN A 54 -9.06 -16.05 15.95
N HIS A 55 -7.81 -16.11 16.42
CA HIS A 55 -6.70 -16.68 15.67
C HIS A 55 -6.83 -18.19 15.44
N GLN A 56 -7.61 -18.89 16.29
CA GLN A 56 -7.93 -20.30 16.11
C GLN A 56 -8.78 -20.56 14.85
N ASP A 57 -9.43 -19.55 14.30
CA ASP A 57 -10.32 -19.65 13.14
C ASP A 57 -9.70 -19.01 11.86
N ASP A 58 -8.51 -18.39 12.00
CA ASP A 58 -7.86 -17.65 10.92
C ASP A 58 -6.72 -18.48 10.29
N PRO A 59 -6.81 -18.83 8.98
CA PRO A 59 -5.79 -19.61 8.29
C PRO A 59 -4.40 -18.95 8.24
N HIS A 60 -4.30 -17.62 8.39
CA HIS A 60 -3.01 -16.92 8.42
C HIS A 60 -2.14 -17.31 9.62
N TYR A 61 -2.75 -17.86 10.67
CA TYR A 61 -2.04 -18.31 11.87
C TYR A 61 -1.67 -19.79 11.84
N ASN A 62 -2.01 -20.53 10.78
CA ASN A 62 -1.67 -21.94 10.64
C ASN A 62 -0.16 -22.22 10.59
N SER A 63 0.65 -21.23 10.19
CA SER A 63 2.12 -21.28 10.18
C SER A 63 2.78 -20.97 11.51
N VAL A 64 2.03 -20.52 12.54
CA VAL A 64 2.58 -20.15 13.84
C VAL A 64 3.14 -21.40 14.54
N VAL A 65 4.40 -21.29 14.98
CA VAL A 65 5.13 -22.37 15.70
C VAL A 65 5.37 -22.06 17.17
N LEU A 66 5.18 -20.80 17.58
CA LEU A 66 5.32 -20.35 18.95
C LEU A 66 4.35 -19.20 19.25
N HIS A 67 3.58 -19.34 20.33
CA HIS A 67 2.79 -18.26 20.91
C HIS A 67 3.54 -17.69 22.12
N VAL A 68 3.96 -16.44 22.04
CA VAL A 68 4.66 -15.75 23.12
C VAL A 68 3.65 -14.90 23.88
N VAL A 69 3.58 -15.08 25.20
CA VAL A 69 2.70 -14.27 26.05
C VAL A 69 3.50 -13.60 27.17
N LEU A 70 3.07 -12.42 27.57
CA LEU A 70 3.70 -11.75 28.70
C LEU A 70 3.36 -12.46 30.02
N GLU A 71 2.11 -12.87 30.19
CA GLU A 71 1.57 -13.56 31.36
C GLU A 71 0.51 -14.60 30.93
N ILE A 72 0.37 -15.69 31.66
CA ILE A 72 -0.63 -16.73 31.33
C ILE A 72 -2.06 -16.18 31.45
N GLY A 73 -2.31 -15.30 32.42
CA GLY A 73 -3.65 -14.81 32.76
C GLY A 73 -4.42 -15.79 33.66
N SER A 74 -5.66 -15.44 33.98
CA SER A 74 -6.53 -16.23 34.88
C SER A 74 -7.15 -17.46 34.21
N HIS A 75 -7.08 -17.58 32.88
CA HIS A 75 -7.62 -18.69 32.11
C HIS A 75 -6.53 -19.31 31.23
N ILE A 76 -6.22 -20.57 31.49
CA ILE A 76 -5.33 -21.38 30.65
C ILE A 76 -6.18 -21.94 29.51
N SER A 77 -6.11 -21.29 28.34
CA SER A 77 -6.72 -21.81 27.12
C SER A 77 -5.63 -22.40 26.24
N PRO A 78 -5.82 -23.61 25.69
CA PRO A 78 -4.85 -24.17 24.76
C PRO A 78 -4.78 -23.29 23.51
N THR A 79 -3.56 -22.95 23.07
CA THR A 79 -3.34 -22.26 21.81
C THR A 79 -3.43 -23.28 20.67
N ILE A 80 -4.49 -23.20 19.87
CA ILE A 80 -4.77 -24.13 18.77
C ILE A 80 -4.98 -23.32 17.50
N VAL A 81 -4.38 -23.73 16.39
CA VAL A 81 -4.64 -23.14 15.05
C VAL A 81 -5.82 -23.85 14.38
N GLN A 82 -6.33 -23.27 13.30
CA GLN A 82 -7.50 -23.77 12.55
C GLN A 82 -7.37 -25.25 12.13
N THR A 83 -6.14 -25.72 11.87
CA THR A 83 -5.88 -27.14 11.53
C THR A 83 -5.95 -28.09 12.73
N GLY A 84 -6.24 -27.60 13.93
CA GLY A 84 -6.27 -28.39 15.16
C GLY A 84 -4.90 -28.63 15.81
N ARG A 85 -3.82 -28.08 15.25
CA ARG A 85 -2.47 -28.22 15.80
C ARG A 85 -2.31 -27.33 17.05
N HIS A 86 -1.81 -27.93 18.13
CA HIS A 86 -1.45 -27.22 19.36
C HIS A 86 -0.15 -26.43 19.16
N ILE A 87 -0.14 -25.18 19.59
CA ILE A 87 1.03 -24.30 19.58
C ILE A 87 1.63 -24.21 20.97
N PRO A 88 2.95 -24.45 21.12
CA PRO A 88 3.63 -24.24 22.38
C PRO A 88 3.58 -22.76 22.78
N VAL A 89 3.43 -22.51 24.09
CA VAL A 89 3.36 -21.17 24.66
C VAL A 89 4.64 -20.89 25.44
N LEU A 90 5.23 -19.72 25.21
CA LEU A 90 6.33 -19.17 26.02
C LEU A 90 5.79 -18.03 26.88
N VAL A 91 5.95 -18.11 28.19
CA VAL A 91 5.66 -17.00 29.10
C VAL A 91 6.88 -16.11 29.22
N LEU A 92 6.88 -15.01 28.49
CA LEU A 92 8.02 -14.11 28.41
C LEU A 92 8.28 -13.37 29.74
N GLY A 93 7.22 -13.10 30.51
CA GLY A 93 7.32 -12.42 31.81
C GLY A 93 8.29 -13.08 32.77
N ASP A 94 8.40 -14.41 32.76
CA ASP A 94 9.28 -15.20 33.63
C ASP A 94 10.77 -15.03 33.29
N PHE A 95 11.09 -14.50 32.14
CA PHE A 95 12.46 -14.32 31.62
C PHE A 95 12.88 -12.85 31.55
N LEU A 96 12.02 -11.93 31.96
CA LEU A 96 12.38 -10.51 31.98
C LEU A 96 13.34 -10.22 33.15
N SER A 97 14.48 -9.63 32.84
CA SER A 97 15.48 -9.22 33.84
C SER A 97 15.07 -7.98 34.65
N GLU A 98 14.06 -7.26 34.17
CA GLU A 98 13.59 -6.01 34.76
C GLU A 98 12.06 -5.91 34.70
N SER A 99 11.46 -5.01 35.49
CA SER A 99 10.03 -4.77 35.40
C SER A 99 9.60 -4.26 34.02
N LEU A 100 8.41 -4.61 33.60
CA LEU A 100 7.85 -4.16 32.32
C LEU A 100 7.82 -2.62 32.21
N GLN A 101 7.58 -1.94 33.34
CA GLN A 101 7.62 -0.46 33.39
C GLN A 101 9.04 0.07 33.13
N SER A 102 10.09 -0.60 33.63
CA SER A 102 11.47 -0.24 33.37
C SER A 102 11.83 -0.43 31.90
N ILE A 103 11.47 -1.60 31.35
CA ILE A 103 11.70 -1.91 29.91
C ILE A 103 10.94 -0.92 29.04
N TRP A 104 9.68 -0.62 29.34
CA TRP A 104 8.87 0.36 28.63
C TRP A 104 9.46 1.78 28.69
N ARG A 105 9.91 2.20 29.86
CA ARG A 105 10.59 3.49 30.04
C ARG A 105 11.88 3.55 29.21
N LYS A 106 12.69 2.49 29.22
CA LYS A 106 13.89 2.40 28.38
C LYS A 106 13.54 2.45 26.89
N ALA A 107 12.56 1.67 26.45
CA ALA A 107 12.12 1.67 25.05
C ALA A 107 11.64 3.06 24.59
N ILE A 108 10.88 3.79 25.43
CA ILE A 108 10.48 5.18 25.14
C ILE A 108 11.69 6.11 25.08
N LEU A 109 12.65 5.95 25.99
CA LEU A 109 13.86 6.78 26.02
C LEU A 109 14.74 6.46 24.79
N ASP A 110 14.87 5.18 24.44
CA ASP A 110 15.60 4.74 23.26
C ASP A 110 14.93 5.20 21.98
N GLU A 111 13.60 5.13 21.88
CA GLU A 111 12.85 5.68 20.75
C GLU A 111 13.01 7.19 20.63
N ARG A 112 12.97 7.92 21.78
CA ARG A 112 13.27 9.36 21.82
C ARG A 112 14.71 9.63 21.45
N ALA A 113 15.67 8.87 21.97
CA ALA A 113 17.08 8.97 21.64
C ALA A 113 17.33 8.64 20.17
N TRP A 114 16.62 7.65 19.62
CA TRP A 114 16.71 7.31 18.19
C TRP A 114 16.10 8.41 17.29
N ARG A 115 14.97 8.99 17.69
CA ARG A 115 14.39 10.18 17.02
C ARG A 115 15.28 11.42 17.13
N LEU A 116 16.08 11.50 18.19
CA LEU A 116 17.06 12.56 18.43
C LEU A 116 18.44 12.20 17.85
N LYS A 117 18.64 10.97 17.39
CA LYS A 117 19.90 10.53 16.82
C LYS A 117 20.14 11.28 15.53
N LYS A 118 21.15 12.15 15.58
CA LYS A 118 21.54 12.94 14.43
C LYS A 118 22.05 12.02 13.33
N LEU A 119 21.67 12.30 12.09
CA LEU A 119 22.25 11.64 10.94
C LEU A 119 23.79 11.87 10.95
N PRO A 120 24.59 10.90 10.51
CA PRO A 120 26.06 11.04 10.52
C PRO A 120 26.56 12.31 9.84
N CYS A 121 25.89 12.75 8.78
CA CYS A 121 26.24 13.98 8.06
C CYS A 121 25.83 15.28 8.77
N TYR A 122 25.08 15.23 9.86
CA TYR A 122 24.57 16.41 10.57
C TYR A 122 25.67 17.43 10.94
N ALA A 123 26.85 16.94 11.34
CA ALA A 123 27.93 17.80 11.81
C ALA A 123 28.58 18.64 10.70
N PHE A 124 28.63 18.11 9.48
CA PHE A 124 29.37 18.72 8.38
C PHE A 124 28.49 19.18 7.20
N VAL A 125 27.22 18.77 7.15
CA VAL A 125 26.31 19.17 6.07
C VAL A 125 26.15 20.70 5.95
N GLN A 126 26.36 21.43 7.03
CA GLN A 126 26.33 22.90 7.04
C GLN A 126 27.43 23.55 6.19
N ASN A 127 28.52 22.83 5.90
CA ASN A 127 29.63 23.32 5.07
C ASN A 127 29.31 23.21 3.57
N ILE A 128 28.25 22.50 3.21
CA ILE A 128 27.82 22.34 1.82
C ILE A 128 26.98 23.57 1.44
N PRO A 129 27.23 24.25 0.32
CA PRO A 129 26.40 25.36 -0.14
C PRO A 129 24.92 24.93 -0.31
N PRO A 130 23.95 25.76 0.08
CA PRO A 130 22.53 25.43 -0.02
C PRO A 130 22.12 25.06 -1.43
N GLU A 131 22.62 25.77 -2.43
CA GLU A 131 22.32 25.58 -3.85
C GLU A 131 22.80 24.21 -4.35
N THR A 132 24.00 23.79 -3.90
CA THR A 132 24.57 22.47 -4.23
C THR A 132 23.74 21.36 -3.60
N LEU A 133 23.32 21.53 -2.34
CA LEU A 133 22.47 20.56 -1.65
C LEU A 133 21.08 20.46 -2.29
N GLN A 134 20.49 21.61 -2.67
CA GLN A 134 19.20 21.66 -3.34
C GLN A 134 19.28 20.96 -4.70
N ALA A 135 20.29 21.27 -5.52
CA ALA A 135 20.52 20.63 -6.81
C ALA A 135 20.69 19.09 -6.67
N TRP A 136 21.37 18.65 -5.61
CA TRP A 136 21.49 17.23 -5.32
C TRP A 136 20.15 16.59 -4.98
N LEU A 137 19.32 17.23 -4.13
CA LEU A 137 17.97 16.73 -3.84
C LEU A 137 17.10 16.71 -5.10
N GLU A 138 17.16 17.71 -5.98
CA GLU A 138 16.42 17.69 -7.24
C GLU A 138 16.84 16.51 -8.13
N LYS A 139 18.15 16.21 -8.19
CA LYS A 139 18.66 15.03 -8.91
C LYS A 139 18.15 13.73 -8.32
N LEU A 140 18.12 13.61 -7.00
CA LEU A 140 17.55 12.44 -6.32
C LEU A 140 16.04 12.34 -6.52
N GLY A 141 15.34 13.48 -6.59
CA GLY A 141 13.91 13.52 -6.92
C GLY A 141 13.63 12.99 -8.33
N ALA A 142 14.43 13.40 -9.31
CA ALA A 142 14.36 12.87 -10.67
C ALA A 142 14.62 11.37 -10.71
N LEU A 143 15.63 10.89 -9.98
CA LEU A 143 15.92 9.45 -9.86
C LEU A 143 14.72 8.68 -9.27
N ARG A 144 14.07 9.22 -8.23
CA ARG A 144 12.89 8.60 -7.63
C ARG A 144 11.72 8.50 -8.61
N ILE A 145 11.50 9.54 -9.40
CA ILE A 145 10.48 9.51 -10.46
C ILE A 145 10.84 8.47 -11.52
N GLU A 146 12.11 8.37 -11.92
CA GLU A 146 12.58 7.37 -12.88
C GLU A 146 12.35 5.92 -12.36
N LEU A 147 12.60 5.65 -11.08
CA LEU A 147 12.32 4.34 -10.49
C LEU A 147 10.82 3.99 -10.55
N LYS A 148 9.93 4.98 -10.38
CA LYS A 148 8.49 4.77 -10.53
C LYS A 148 8.11 4.51 -11.99
N ILE A 149 8.72 5.24 -12.94
CA ILE A 149 8.49 5.03 -14.37
C ILE A 149 8.86 3.59 -14.75
N ARG A 150 10.02 3.10 -14.33
CA ARG A 150 10.47 1.72 -14.61
C ARG A 150 9.50 0.68 -14.06
N ARG A 151 8.98 0.89 -12.85
CA ARG A 151 7.98 -0.02 -12.27
C ARG A 151 6.69 -0.05 -13.08
N PHE A 152 6.19 1.12 -13.52
CA PHE A 152 5.03 1.18 -14.41
C PHE A 152 5.31 0.60 -15.79
N GLU A 153 6.52 0.78 -16.33
CA GLU A 153 6.94 0.19 -17.60
C GLU A 153 6.94 -1.33 -17.53
N GLU A 154 7.49 -1.91 -16.46
CA GLU A 154 7.49 -3.35 -16.23
C GLU A 154 6.05 -3.89 -16.17
N ARG A 155 5.17 -3.23 -15.40
CA ARG A 155 3.75 -3.64 -15.32
C ARG A 155 3.02 -3.49 -16.67
N LEU A 156 3.28 -2.43 -17.41
CA LEU A 156 2.72 -2.22 -18.75
C LEU A 156 3.14 -3.32 -19.71
N ARG A 157 4.41 -3.75 -19.66
CA ARG A 157 4.94 -4.87 -20.46
C ARG A 157 4.24 -6.17 -20.10
N GLN A 158 4.07 -6.47 -18.81
CA GLN A 158 3.33 -7.63 -18.35
C GLN A 158 1.89 -7.65 -18.88
N LEU A 159 1.16 -6.53 -18.75
CA LEU A 159 -0.21 -6.41 -19.28
C LEU A 159 -0.29 -6.60 -20.81
N ALA A 160 0.68 -6.08 -21.55
CA ALA A 160 0.75 -6.27 -23.00
C ALA A 160 1.03 -7.72 -23.36
N GLN A 161 1.91 -8.41 -22.62
CA GLN A 161 2.20 -9.83 -22.80
C GLN A 161 0.99 -10.69 -22.43
N GLU A 162 0.36 -10.49 -21.28
CA GLU A 162 -0.86 -11.20 -20.85
C GLU A 162 -1.95 -11.16 -21.95
N ARG A 163 -2.11 -9.99 -22.56
CA ARG A 163 -3.05 -9.84 -23.70
C ARG A 163 -2.60 -10.53 -24.97
N MET A 164 -1.33 -10.50 -25.29
CA MET A 164 -0.79 -11.25 -26.42
C MET A 164 -1.06 -12.74 -26.25
N TYR A 165 -0.82 -13.29 -25.05
CA TYR A 165 -1.17 -14.67 -24.73
C TYR A 165 -2.65 -14.96 -24.94
N ALA A 166 -3.53 -14.16 -24.39
CA ALA A 166 -4.97 -14.36 -24.50
C ALA A 166 -5.48 -14.36 -25.97
N VAL A 167 -4.79 -13.67 -26.88
CA VAL A 167 -5.11 -13.66 -28.32
C VAL A 167 -4.56 -14.90 -29.04
N PHE A 168 -3.41 -15.44 -28.60
CA PHE A 168 -2.78 -16.61 -29.22
C PHE A 168 -3.24 -17.96 -28.62
N GLU A 169 -3.90 -17.94 -27.46
CA GLU A 169 -4.43 -19.14 -26.83
C GLU A 169 -5.83 -19.50 -27.31
N ARG A 170 -5.89 -20.48 -28.23
CA ARG A 170 -6.96 -21.50 -28.15
C ARG A 170 -6.49 -22.53 -27.14
N PRO A 171 -7.27 -22.87 -26.11
CA PRO A 171 -6.82 -23.76 -25.04
C PRO A 171 -6.49 -25.14 -25.64
N GLN A 172 -5.22 -25.48 -25.70
CA GLN A 172 -4.78 -26.86 -25.84
C GLN A 172 -4.74 -27.47 -24.44
N MET A 173 -5.58 -28.45 -24.22
CA MET A 173 -6.00 -28.97 -22.93
C MET A 173 -4.89 -29.74 -22.15
N TYR A 174 -3.67 -29.85 -22.66
CA TYR A 174 -2.56 -30.61 -22.04
C TYR A 174 -1.18 -30.04 -22.39
N GLU A 175 -0.83 -28.85 -21.92
CA GLU A 175 0.56 -28.39 -22.01
C GLU A 175 1.30 -28.63 -20.69
N THR A 176 2.54 -29.10 -20.79
CA THR A 176 3.44 -29.28 -19.64
C THR A 176 4.08 -27.92 -19.26
N ALA A 177 4.45 -27.74 -17.99
CA ALA A 177 5.10 -26.52 -17.51
C ALA A 177 6.39 -26.16 -18.28
N ALA A 178 7.07 -27.15 -18.88
CA ALA A 178 8.23 -26.94 -19.74
C ALA A 178 7.86 -26.34 -21.10
N ALA A 179 6.74 -26.75 -21.70
CA ALA A 179 6.24 -26.21 -22.96
C ALA A 179 5.73 -24.76 -22.77
N GLU A 180 5.14 -24.44 -21.61
CA GLU A 180 4.75 -23.09 -21.25
C GLU A 180 5.96 -22.16 -21.10
N GLN A 181 7.05 -22.65 -20.51
CA GLN A 181 8.29 -21.89 -20.34
C GLN A 181 9.03 -21.67 -21.68
N GLU A 182 9.04 -22.64 -22.56
CA GLU A 182 9.63 -22.53 -23.91
C GLU A 182 8.84 -21.56 -24.78
N ARG A 183 7.52 -21.54 -24.64
CA ARG A 183 6.62 -20.60 -25.32
C ARG A 183 6.76 -19.18 -24.78
N LEU A 184 7.00 -19.00 -23.46
CA LEU A 184 7.34 -17.73 -22.84
C LEU A 184 8.61 -17.11 -23.45
N LEU A 185 9.61 -17.96 -23.74
CA LEU A 185 10.87 -17.55 -24.35
C LEU A 185 10.75 -17.25 -25.86
N SER A 186 9.70 -17.75 -26.54
CA SER A 186 9.47 -17.57 -27.97
C SER A 186 8.55 -16.39 -28.34
N LEU A 187 8.11 -15.59 -27.36
CA LEU A 187 7.28 -14.41 -27.62
C LEU A 187 8.04 -13.37 -28.44
N PRO A 188 7.39 -12.77 -29.43
CA PRO A 188 7.97 -11.65 -30.14
C PRO A 188 8.23 -10.48 -29.21
N GLU A 189 9.31 -9.73 -29.47
CA GLU A 189 9.61 -8.50 -28.73
C GLU A 189 8.44 -7.51 -28.89
N LEU A 190 8.04 -6.91 -27.75
CA LEU A 190 6.98 -5.88 -27.76
C LEU A 190 7.46 -4.66 -28.52
N THR A 191 6.66 -4.23 -29.48
CA THR A 191 6.87 -3.03 -30.27
C THR A 191 6.06 -1.85 -29.74
N GLN A 192 6.36 -0.64 -30.21
CA GLN A 192 5.57 0.54 -29.86
C GLN A 192 4.07 0.38 -30.20
N LYS A 193 3.74 -0.39 -31.25
CA LYS A 193 2.36 -0.65 -31.67
C LYS A 193 1.57 -1.43 -30.61
N ASP A 194 2.22 -2.33 -29.92
CA ASP A 194 1.58 -3.15 -28.86
C ASP A 194 1.12 -2.29 -27.68
N PHE A 195 1.80 -1.17 -27.44
CA PHE A 195 1.42 -0.18 -26.44
C PHE A 195 0.42 0.87 -26.91
N SER A 196 -0.04 0.83 -28.18
CA SER A 196 -0.99 1.83 -28.70
C SER A 196 -2.42 1.69 -28.16
N ARG A 197 -2.72 0.60 -27.50
CA ARG A 197 -4.04 0.30 -26.95
C ARG A 197 -4.32 1.11 -25.68
N LYS A 198 -5.39 1.90 -25.68
CA LYS A 198 -5.76 2.76 -24.56
C LYS A 198 -6.03 1.99 -23.26
N GLU A 199 -6.58 0.78 -23.36
CA GLU A 199 -6.96 -0.08 -22.24
C GLU A 199 -5.76 -0.43 -21.34
N LEU A 200 -4.56 -0.58 -21.95
CA LEU A 200 -3.32 -0.81 -21.18
C LEU A 200 -2.97 0.39 -20.30
N TRP A 201 -3.11 1.60 -20.85
CA TRP A 201 -2.82 2.84 -20.15
C TRP A 201 -3.85 3.14 -19.06
N GLU A 202 -5.12 2.89 -19.35
CA GLU A 202 -6.19 2.99 -18.39
C GLU A 202 -5.98 2.01 -17.23
N GLN A 203 -5.58 0.77 -17.52
CA GLN A 203 -5.35 -0.26 -16.49
C GLN A 203 -4.17 0.10 -15.58
N ILE A 204 -3.00 0.53 -16.11
CA ILE A 204 -1.88 0.92 -15.25
C ILE A 204 -2.16 2.20 -14.47
N LEU A 205 -2.91 3.16 -15.05
CA LEU A 205 -3.37 4.33 -14.31
C LEU A 205 -4.28 3.91 -13.15
N TYR A 206 -5.25 3.04 -13.40
CA TYR A 206 -6.14 2.51 -12.40
C TYR A 206 -5.38 1.81 -11.26
N GLU A 207 -4.49 0.86 -11.59
CA GLU A 207 -3.69 0.15 -10.59
C GLU A 207 -2.85 1.12 -9.75
N GLY A 208 -2.23 2.11 -10.37
CA GLY A 208 -1.45 3.13 -9.67
C GLY A 208 -2.29 4.06 -8.80
N LEU A 209 -3.49 4.42 -9.22
CA LEU A 209 -4.42 5.21 -8.40
C LEU A 209 -4.92 4.40 -7.20
N MET A 210 -5.27 3.13 -7.39
CA MET A 210 -5.66 2.21 -6.32
C MET A 210 -4.53 2.06 -5.29
N GLU A 211 -3.31 1.80 -5.73
CA GLU A 211 -2.13 1.77 -4.86
C GLU A 211 -2.00 3.06 -4.03
N GLY A 212 -2.16 4.22 -4.67
CA GLY A 212 -2.09 5.52 -4.01
C GLY A 212 -3.20 5.75 -2.99
N LEU A 213 -4.41 5.24 -3.21
CA LEU A 213 -5.52 5.32 -2.25
C LEU A 213 -5.24 4.54 -0.95
N GLY A 214 -4.44 3.48 -1.01
CA GLY A 214 -4.10 2.63 0.13
C GLY A 214 -3.13 3.28 1.14
N TYR A 215 -2.51 4.40 0.80
CA TYR A 215 -1.42 4.98 1.61
C TYR A 215 -0.29 3.96 1.87
N SER A 216 0.43 4.13 3.01
CA SER A 216 1.48 3.19 3.42
C SER A 216 0.94 1.91 4.06
N LYS A 217 -0.28 1.95 4.61
CA LYS A 217 -0.81 0.85 5.44
C LYS A 217 -1.73 -0.11 4.69
N ASN A 218 -2.44 0.38 3.67
CA ASN A 218 -3.37 -0.42 2.88
C ASN A 218 -2.95 -0.48 1.39
N ARG A 219 -1.69 -0.22 1.10
CA ARG A 219 -1.17 -0.22 -0.27
C ARG A 219 -1.37 -1.57 -0.95
N GLU A 220 -0.92 -2.64 -0.32
CA GLU A 220 -1.02 -4.00 -0.85
C GLU A 220 -2.49 -4.45 -1.02
N PRO A 221 -3.39 -4.28 -0.03
CA PRO A 221 -4.80 -4.61 -0.22
C PRO A 221 -5.47 -3.86 -1.38
N PHE A 222 -5.13 -2.59 -1.61
CA PHE A 222 -5.67 -1.85 -2.76
C PHE A 222 -5.12 -2.35 -4.10
N ILE A 223 -3.84 -2.75 -4.17
CA ILE A 223 -3.25 -3.38 -5.36
C ILE A 223 -3.97 -4.71 -5.65
N GLN A 224 -4.14 -5.54 -4.64
CA GLN A 224 -4.84 -6.82 -4.75
C GLN A 224 -6.30 -6.63 -5.20
N LEU A 225 -7.00 -5.63 -4.62
CA LEU A 225 -8.36 -5.30 -5.04
C LEU A 225 -8.41 -4.90 -6.53
N ALA A 226 -7.43 -4.11 -7.01
CA ALA A 226 -7.33 -3.70 -8.40
C ALA A 226 -7.05 -4.87 -9.35
N GLN A 227 -6.23 -5.83 -8.94
CA GLN A 227 -5.94 -7.05 -9.69
C GLN A 227 -7.13 -8.02 -9.72
N ASN A 228 -7.88 -8.11 -8.63
CA ASN A 228 -9.09 -8.92 -8.56
C ASN A 228 -10.24 -8.33 -9.40
N ALA A 229 -10.30 -7.00 -9.52
CA ALA A 229 -11.31 -6.25 -10.26
C ALA A 229 -10.66 -5.36 -11.33
N THR A 230 -10.08 -5.97 -12.38
CA THR A 230 -9.49 -5.22 -13.50
C THR A 230 -10.56 -4.44 -14.27
N LEU A 231 -10.17 -3.36 -14.96
CA LEU A 231 -11.12 -2.55 -15.76
C LEU A 231 -11.81 -3.37 -16.84
N GLU A 232 -11.14 -4.37 -17.40
CA GLU A 232 -11.73 -5.31 -18.38
C GLU A 232 -12.84 -6.14 -17.74
N LYS A 233 -12.58 -6.79 -16.59
CA LYS A 233 -13.60 -7.54 -15.85
C LYS A 233 -14.78 -6.67 -15.45
N ILE A 234 -14.51 -5.46 -14.95
CA ILE A 234 -15.57 -4.50 -14.60
C ILE A 234 -16.44 -4.20 -15.81
N GLY A 235 -15.85 -4.00 -17.00
CA GLY A 235 -16.58 -3.78 -18.23
C GLY A 235 -17.45 -4.96 -18.66
N GLU A 236 -16.93 -6.18 -18.51
CA GLU A 236 -17.71 -7.38 -18.75
C GLU A 236 -18.90 -7.53 -17.79
N TRP A 237 -18.70 -7.19 -16.51
CA TRP A 237 -19.77 -7.27 -15.52
C TRP A 237 -20.86 -6.21 -15.77
N GLU A 238 -20.46 -4.98 -16.12
CA GLU A 238 -21.41 -3.91 -16.48
C GLU A 238 -22.31 -4.30 -17.67
N THR A 239 -21.77 -5.03 -18.65
CA THR A 239 -22.53 -5.47 -19.83
C THR A 239 -23.42 -6.67 -19.58
N ARG A 240 -23.01 -7.57 -18.68
CA ARG A 240 -23.69 -8.85 -18.46
C ARG A 240 -24.71 -8.82 -17.32
N ILE A 241 -24.60 -7.86 -16.40
CA ILE A 241 -25.40 -7.82 -15.17
C ILE A 241 -26.29 -6.61 -15.18
N GLU A 242 -27.59 -6.86 -15.26
CA GLU A 242 -28.58 -5.79 -15.16
C GLU A 242 -28.51 -5.08 -13.80
N ASN A 243 -28.53 -3.74 -13.81
CA ASN A 243 -28.41 -2.92 -12.61
C ASN A 243 -27.11 -3.19 -11.83
N PHE A 244 -26.00 -3.44 -12.51
CA PHE A 244 -24.70 -3.66 -11.91
C PHE A 244 -24.31 -2.49 -10.98
N ASN A 245 -23.86 -2.83 -9.77
CA ASN A 245 -23.43 -1.85 -8.77
C ASN A 245 -21.94 -2.06 -8.45
N LEU A 246 -21.10 -1.22 -9.02
CA LEU A 246 -19.64 -1.28 -8.85
C LEU A 246 -19.21 -1.15 -7.37
N GLU A 247 -19.90 -0.31 -6.60
CA GLU A 247 -19.60 -0.12 -5.18
C GLU A 247 -19.82 -1.42 -4.39
N ALA A 248 -20.98 -2.07 -4.59
CA ALA A 248 -21.26 -3.37 -3.98
C ALA A 248 -20.27 -4.45 -4.41
N CYS A 249 -19.85 -4.41 -5.67
CA CYS A 249 -18.84 -5.32 -6.22
C CYS A 249 -17.49 -5.14 -5.50
N LEU A 250 -16.96 -3.92 -5.45
CA LEU A 250 -15.66 -3.66 -4.83
C LEU A 250 -15.66 -3.96 -3.32
N PHE A 251 -16.72 -3.55 -2.59
CA PHE A 251 -16.83 -3.87 -1.17
C PHE A 251 -17.00 -5.37 -0.92
N GLY A 252 -17.68 -6.07 -1.81
CA GLY A 252 -17.84 -7.53 -1.72
C GLY A 252 -16.53 -8.28 -1.97
N ILE A 253 -15.77 -7.90 -3.01
CA ILE A 253 -14.44 -8.46 -3.31
C ILE A 253 -13.46 -8.13 -2.18
N ALA A 254 -13.52 -6.91 -1.64
CA ALA A 254 -12.70 -6.48 -0.51
C ALA A 254 -13.03 -7.19 0.82
N GLY A 255 -14.07 -8.02 0.88
CA GLY A 255 -14.50 -8.72 2.10
C GLY A 255 -15.09 -7.82 3.19
N LEU A 256 -15.48 -6.57 2.85
CA LEU A 256 -15.90 -5.56 3.81
C LEU A 256 -17.43 -5.44 3.99
N LEU A 257 -18.23 -6.30 3.34
CA LEU A 257 -19.69 -6.33 3.50
C LEU A 257 -20.13 -7.27 4.64
N ARG A 258 -19.78 -6.93 5.87
CA ARG A 258 -20.21 -7.65 7.08
C ARG A 258 -21.72 -7.65 7.28
N ALA A 259 -22.19 -8.48 8.21
CA ALA A 259 -23.60 -8.51 8.59
C ALA A 259 -24.02 -7.15 9.20
N ASP A 260 -25.14 -6.60 8.70
CA ASP A 260 -25.67 -5.31 9.09
C ASP A 260 -26.11 -5.24 10.56
N ARG A 261 -26.41 -6.39 11.20
CA ARG A 261 -26.81 -6.50 12.62
C ARG A 261 -25.78 -5.95 13.61
N ASN A 262 -24.52 -5.90 13.22
CA ASN A 262 -23.41 -5.41 14.08
C ASN A 262 -23.25 -3.88 13.99
N LEU A 263 -23.98 -3.21 13.10
CA LEU A 263 -23.90 -1.76 12.92
C LEU A 263 -24.91 -1.06 13.85
N LYS A 264 -24.41 -0.11 14.65
CA LYS A 264 -25.28 0.67 15.57
C LYS A 264 -26.14 1.70 14.85
N ASN A 265 -25.57 2.37 13.81
CA ASN A 265 -26.24 3.43 13.07
C ASN A 265 -27.31 2.85 12.12
N PRO A 266 -28.56 3.32 12.17
CA PRO A 266 -29.64 2.84 11.29
C PRO A 266 -29.40 3.14 9.81
N GLU A 267 -28.81 4.30 9.47
CA GLU A 267 -28.46 4.67 8.09
C GLU A 267 -27.43 3.71 7.53
N SER A 268 -26.37 3.42 8.29
CA SER A 268 -25.33 2.44 7.90
C SER A 268 -25.94 1.05 7.71
N ARG A 269 -26.84 0.60 8.59
CA ARG A 269 -27.54 -0.69 8.42
C ARG A 269 -28.31 -0.74 7.11
N ARG A 270 -29.07 0.33 6.81
CA ARG A 270 -29.84 0.42 5.56
C ARG A 270 -28.92 0.39 4.34
N TYR A 271 -27.86 1.16 4.38
CA TYR A 271 -26.90 1.27 3.28
C TYR A 271 -26.20 -0.05 3.01
N VAL A 272 -25.61 -0.68 4.03
CA VAL A 272 -24.95 -1.99 3.90
C VAL A 272 -25.90 -3.07 3.43
N ARG A 273 -27.18 -3.04 3.87
CA ARG A 273 -28.20 -4.00 3.39
C ARG A 273 -28.44 -3.86 1.89
N ILE A 274 -28.45 -2.63 1.35
CA ILE A 274 -28.58 -2.39 -0.08
C ILE A 274 -27.36 -2.97 -0.82
N LEU A 275 -26.14 -2.63 -0.38
CA LEU A 275 -24.90 -3.16 -0.99
C LEU A 275 -24.85 -4.69 -0.95
N ARG A 276 -25.24 -5.31 0.18
CA ARG A 276 -25.29 -6.77 0.31
C ARG A 276 -26.30 -7.42 -0.61
N LYS A 277 -27.47 -6.78 -0.83
CA LYS A 277 -28.46 -7.26 -1.79
C LYS A 277 -27.87 -7.25 -3.21
N GLN A 278 -27.20 -6.19 -3.59
CA GLN A 278 -26.53 -6.07 -4.89
C GLN A 278 -25.33 -7.05 -5.01
N TRP A 279 -24.54 -7.19 -3.96
CA TRP A 279 -23.46 -8.17 -3.91
C TRP A 279 -23.97 -9.62 -4.11
N LYS A 280 -25.10 -9.99 -3.51
CA LYS A 280 -25.70 -11.33 -3.71
C LYS A 280 -26.07 -11.59 -5.16
N ILE A 281 -26.52 -10.57 -5.89
CA ILE A 281 -26.82 -10.68 -7.34
C ILE A 281 -25.52 -10.85 -8.13
N PHE A 282 -24.49 -10.09 -7.79
CA PHE A 282 -23.20 -10.12 -8.47
C PHE A 282 -22.37 -11.37 -8.15
N ARG A 283 -22.38 -11.84 -6.89
CA ARG A 283 -21.48 -12.89 -6.38
C ARG A 283 -21.40 -14.16 -7.25
N PRO A 284 -22.48 -14.70 -7.86
CA PRO A 284 -22.42 -15.86 -8.73
C PRO A 284 -21.60 -15.63 -10.02
N HIS A 285 -21.44 -14.39 -10.45
CA HIS A 285 -20.68 -14.00 -11.64
C HIS A 285 -19.19 -13.76 -11.34
N TYR A 286 -18.81 -13.69 -10.06
CA TYR A 286 -17.43 -13.48 -9.62
C TYR A 286 -16.78 -14.83 -9.24
N ARG A 287 -15.75 -15.20 -10.00
CA ARG A 287 -15.00 -16.46 -9.78
C ARG A 287 -13.66 -16.25 -9.07
N GLY A 288 -13.30 -15.00 -8.79
CA GLY A 288 -12.05 -14.67 -8.08
C GLY A 288 -12.14 -14.92 -6.58
N GLU A 289 -11.01 -14.75 -5.92
CA GLU A 289 -10.89 -14.82 -4.47
C GLU A 289 -11.49 -13.56 -3.81
N ILE A 290 -12.23 -13.76 -2.72
CA ILE A 290 -12.73 -12.67 -1.87
C ILE A 290 -11.67 -12.41 -0.82
N MET A 291 -11.24 -11.16 -0.71
CA MET A 291 -10.27 -10.73 0.28
C MET A 291 -10.80 -10.87 1.71
N SER A 292 -9.90 -11.08 2.66
CA SER A 292 -10.24 -11.06 4.07
C SER A 292 -10.25 -9.62 4.62
N GLU A 293 -11.18 -9.33 5.55
CA GLU A 293 -11.14 -8.06 6.27
C GLU A 293 -9.86 -7.89 7.09
N ALA A 294 -9.20 -8.99 7.50
CA ALA A 294 -7.93 -8.97 8.22
C ALA A 294 -6.78 -8.35 7.41
N GLU A 295 -6.86 -8.36 6.09
CA GLU A 295 -5.88 -7.71 5.21
C GLU A 295 -5.93 -6.17 5.29
N TRP A 296 -7.04 -5.60 5.73
CA TRP A 296 -7.24 -4.16 5.80
C TRP A 296 -6.84 -3.58 7.15
N ARG A 297 -6.13 -2.47 7.13
CA ARG A 297 -5.70 -1.74 8.33
C ARG A 297 -6.63 -0.56 8.57
N PHE A 298 -7.41 -0.66 9.65
CA PHE A 298 -8.33 0.39 10.11
C PHE A 298 -7.68 1.27 11.18
N PHE A 299 -6.68 0.77 11.90
CA PHE A 299 -6.01 1.49 12.97
C PHE A 299 -4.49 1.23 12.93
N PRO A 300 -3.61 2.22 13.25
CA PRO A 300 -3.94 3.64 13.41
C PRO A 300 -4.08 4.35 12.05
N ALA A 301 -5.25 4.89 11.76
CA ALA A 301 -5.50 5.68 10.56
C ALA A 301 -6.34 6.91 10.89
N ARG A 302 -6.07 8.04 10.21
CA ARG A 302 -6.99 9.19 10.26
C ARG A 302 -8.33 8.77 9.67
N PRO A 303 -9.48 9.25 10.17
CA PRO A 303 -10.80 8.85 9.65
C PRO A 303 -10.93 8.97 8.13
N SER A 304 -10.41 10.04 7.55
CA SER A 304 -10.40 10.26 6.10
C SER A 304 -9.58 9.24 5.31
N ASN A 305 -8.73 8.43 5.96
CA ASN A 305 -7.87 7.42 5.31
C ASN A 305 -8.39 6.00 5.51
N LEU A 306 -9.57 5.83 6.09
CA LEU A 306 -10.15 4.51 6.28
C LEU A 306 -10.46 3.83 4.93
N PRO A 307 -10.19 2.52 4.80
CA PRO A 307 -10.39 1.79 3.56
C PRO A 307 -11.78 1.96 2.93
N PRO A 308 -12.91 1.92 3.68
CA PRO A 308 -14.22 2.06 3.08
C PRO A 308 -14.42 3.38 2.33
N LEU A 309 -14.01 4.52 2.91
CA LEU A 309 -14.11 5.81 2.24
C LEU A 309 -13.23 5.85 0.97
N ARG A 310 -12.06 5.20 1.01
CA ARG A 310 -11.16 5.13 -0.14
C ARG A 310 -11.66 4.20 -1.24
N ILE A 311 -12.36 3.12 -0.90
CA ILE A 311 -13.04 2.27 -1.88
C ILE A 311 -14.19 3.06 -2.55
N ALA A 312 -14.96 3.83 -1.79
CA ALA A 312 -15.97 4.72 -2.36
C ALA A 312 -15.37 5.77 -3.32
N ALA A 313 -14.19 6.31 -2.98
CA ALA A 313 -13.43 7.18 -3.89
C ALA A 313 -12.98 6.43 -5.16
N ALA A 314 -12.51 5.19 -5.02
CA ALA A 314 -12.09 4.35 -6.13
C ALA A 314 -13.22 4.12 -7.15
N VAL A 315 -14.45 3.91 -6.68
CA VAL A 315 -15.63 3.77 -7.55
C VAL A 315 -15.75 4.96 -8.51
N GLN A 316 -15.60 6.18 -8.00
CA GLN A 316 -15.71 7.41 -8.81
C GLN A 316 -14.54 7.58 -9.77
N LEU A 317 -13.33 7.21 -9.34
CA LEU A 317 -12.14 7.23 -10.21
C LEU A 317 -12.26 6.21 -11.34
N ILE A 318 -12.74 5.00 -11.06
CA ILE A 318 -12.98 3.96 -12.07
C ILE A 318 -14.01 4.46 -13.07
N TYR A 319 -15.10 5.07 -12.59
CA TYR A 319 -16.10 5.67 -13.47
C TYR A 319 -15.48 6.74 -14.39
N SER A 320 -14.64 7.62 -13.83
CA SER A 320 -13.96 8.67 -14.60
C SER A 320 -12.99 8.10 -15.64
N ILE A 321 -12.29 7.01 -15.34
CA ILE A 321 -11.40 6.33 -16.28
C ILE A 321 -12.21 5.73 -17.43
N ARG A 322 -13.25 4.97 -17.12
CA ARG A 322 -13.98 4.14 -18.09
C ARG A 322 -14.95 4.94 -18.97
N HIS A 323 -15.65 5.94 -18.40
CA HIS A 323 -16.72 6.66 -19.07
C HIS A 323 -16.37 8.09 -19.45
N ASN A 324 -15.33 8.67 -18.83
CA ASN A 324 -14.92 10.05 -19.09
C ASN A 324 -13.52 10.16 -19.73
N ASP A 325 -12.96 9.06 -20.25
CA ASP A 325 -11.64 9.02 -20.90
C ASP A 325 -10.54 9.75 -20.09
N LEU A 326 -10.50 9.54 -18.76
CA LEU A 326 -9.64 10.31 -17.85
C LEU A 326 -8.18 10.33 -18.32
N PHE A 327 -7.61 9.19 -18.70
CA PHE A 327 -6.23 9.10 -19.14
C PHE A 327 -5.97 9.97 -20.38
N ARG A 328 -6.81 9.84 -21.41
CA ARG A 328 -6.70 10.61 -22.66
C ARG A 328 -6.79 12.11 -22.38
N ARG A 329 -7.74 12.53 -21.54
CA ARG A 329 -7.92 13.94 -21.17
C ARG A 329 -6.70 14.49 -20.42
N ILE A 330 -6.09 13.70 -19.51
CA ILE A 330 -4.85 14.09 -18.83
C ILE A 330 -3.73 14.30 -19.86
N VAL A 331 -3.52 13.34 -20.77
CA VAL A 331 -2.49 13.46 -21.80
C VAL A 331 -2.73 14.67 -22.70
N GLN A 332 -3.98 14.91 -23.12
CA GLN A 332 -4.33 16.08 -23.92
C GLN A 332 -4.05 17.40 -23.19
N LEU A 333 -4.39 17.47 -21.90
CA LEU A 333 -4.10 18.63 -21.07
C LEU A 333 -2.58 18.84 -20.92
N LEU A 334 -1.82 17.76 -20.74
CA LEU A 334 -0.35 17.80 -20.65
C LEU A 334 0.32 18.24 -21.96
N LYS A 335 -0.36 18.19 -23.10
CA LYS A 335 0.13 18.73 -24.39
C LYS A 335 -0.12 20.22 -24.54
N SER A 336 -0.99 20.79 -23.72
CA SER A 336 -1.30 22.21 -23.79
C SER A 336 -0.12 23.09 -23.32
N PRO A 337 0.27 24.13 -24.03
CA PRO A 337 1.36 25.03 -23.63
C PRO A 337 1.03 25.84 -22.35
N GLU A 338 -0.24 26.04 -22.05
CA GLU A 338 -0.72 26.79 -20.87
C GLU A 338 -1.11 25.87 -19.71
N ILE A 339 -0.49 24.73 -19.62
CA ILE A 339 -0.83 23.76 -18.58
C ILE A 339 -0.61 24.31 -17.17
N LYS A 340 -1.62 24.11 -16.30
CA LYS A 340 -1.54 24.37 -14.87
C LYS A 340 -1.92 23.10 -14.10
N GLU A 341 -1.23 22.84 -13.00
CA GLU A 341 -1.55 21.72 -12.09
C GLU A 341 -3.04 21.69 -11.73
N SER A 342 -3.64 22.86 -11.48
CA SER A 342 -5.06 22.99 -11.12
C SER A 342 -6.03 22.38 -12.14
N GLY A 343 -5.65 22.32 -13.42
CA GLY A 343 -6.43 21.65 -14.46
C GLY A 343 -6.53 20.14 -14.22
N ILE A 344 -5.41 19.51 -13.90
CA ILE A 344 -5.36 18.07 -13.61
C ILE A 344 -6.03 17.77 -12.26
N LEU A 345 -5.78 18.63 -11.25
CA LEU A 345 -6.42 18.46 -9.93
C LEU A 345 -7.95 18.45 -10.05
N ARG A 346 -8.53 19.34 -10.86
CA ARG A 346 -9.98 19.36 -11.12
C ARG A 346 -10.52 18.10 -11.77
N MET A 347 -9.74 17.45 -12.67
CA MET A 347 -10.16 16.18 -13.28
C MET A 347 -10.25 15.02 -12.29
N LEU A 348 -9.53 15.11 -11.17
CA LEU A 348 -9.49 14.11 -10.11
C LEU A 348 -10.37 14.47 -8.92
N GLN A 349 -11.00 15.65 -8.94
CA GLN A 349 -12.04 15.97 -7.97
C GLN A 349 -13.23 15.05 -8.21
N ILE A 350 -13.59 14.30 -7.17
CA ILE A 350 -14.69 13.34 -7.21
C ILE A 350 -15.74 13.69 -6.16
N GLU A 351 -16.98 13.41 -6.48
CA GLU A 351 -18.09 13.45 -5.53
C GLU A 351 -18.58 12.04 -5.25
N THR A 352 -18.66 11.70 -3.98
CA THR A 352 -19.29 10.46 -3.53
C THR A 352 -20.76 10.67 -3.27
N ASN A 353 -21.49 9.57 -3.11
CA ASN A 353 -22.91 9.64 -2.74
C ASN A 353 -23.14 10.23 -1.33
N ASP A 354 -24.39 10.52 -0.99
CA ASP A 354 -24.75 11.21 0.26
C ASP A 354 -24.38 10.42 1.51
N PHE A 355 -24.32 9.11 1.45
CA PHE A 355 -23.86 8.30 2.58
C PHE A 355 -22.39 8.63 2.91
N TRP A 356 -21.50 8.63 1.94
CA TRP A 356 -20.08 8.90 2.14
C TRP A 356 -19.76 10.36 2.43
N LYS A 357 -20.65 11.29 2.09
CA LYS A 357 -20.54 12.69 2.53
C LYS A 357 -20.74 12.86 4.05
N ARG A 358 -21.28 11.83 4.73
CA ARG A 358 -21.55 11.83 6.17
C ARG A 358 -20.84 10.70 6.95
N HIS A 359 -20.10 9.81 6.28
CA HIS A 359 -19.47 8.66 6.91
C HIS A 359 -18.02 8.47 6.45
N TYR A 360 -17.15 8.12 7.38
CA TYR A 360 -15.78 7.67 7.09
C TYR A 360 -15.69 6.16 6.90
N SER A 361 -16.60 5.41 7.49
CA SER A 361 -16.80 3.97 7.32
C SER A 361 -18.23 3.61 7.70
N PHE A 362 -18.62 2.36 7.50
CA PHE A 362 -19.94 1.88 7.94
C PHE A 362 -20.18 2.00 9.45
N GLN A 363 -19.09 2.08 10.25
CA GLN A 363 -19.17 2.18 11.72
C GLN A 363 -18.91 3.60 12.25
N HIS A 364 -18.33 4.49 11.43
CA HIS A 364 -17.86 5.80 11.86
C HIS A 364 -18.56 6.92 11.07
N PRO A 365 -19.73 7.38 11.52
CA PRO A 365 -20.33 8.58 10.97
C PRO A 365 -19.46 9.80 11.31
N SER A 366 -19.52 10.82 10.47
CA SER A 366 -18.88 12.12 10.76
C SER A 366 -19.70 12.88 11.80
N SER A 367 -19.03 13.45 12.77
CA SER A 367 -19.64 14.41 13.72
C SER A 367 -19.58 15.86 13.21
N SER A 368 -18.90 16.09 12.08
CA SER A 368 -18.78 17.43 11.48
C SER A 368 -20.02 17.82 10.71
N SER A 369 -20.37 19.10 10.75
CA SER A 369 -21.40 19.70 9.89
C SER A 369 -20.94 19.84 8.43
N THR A 370 -19.63 19.78 8.18
CA THR A 370 -19.08 19.82 6.82
C THR A 370 -19.10 18.44 6.19
N ALA A 371 -19.38 18.38 4.88
CA ALA A 371 -19.35 17.12 4.15
C ALA A 371 -17.97 16.49 4.17
N VAL A 372 -17.93 15.17 4.35
CA VAL A 372 -16.72 14.38 4.25
C VAL A 372 -16.24 14.38 2.80
N THR A 373 -14.99 14.77 2.59
CA THR A 373 -14.35 14.71 1.27
C THR A 373 -13.60 13.38 1.14
N ALA A 374 -14.06 12.54 0.23
CA ALA A 374 -13.46 11.23 0.03
C ALA A 374 -12.06 11.31 -0.60
N LEU A 375 -11.74 12.37 -1.33
CA LEU A 375 -10.44 12.61 -1.93
C LEU A 375 -10.11 14.11 -1.88
N GLY A 376 -9.42 14.53 -0.81
CA GLY A 376 -8.99 15.91 -0.63
C GLY A 376 -7.83 16.29 -1.56
N GLU A 377 -7.64 17.60 -1.80
CA GLU A 377 -6.63 18.13 -2.73
C GLU A 377 -5.21 17.64 -2.43
N ALA A 378 -4.82 17.60 -1.17
CA ALA A 378 -3.49 17.08 -0.78
C ALA A 378 -3.27 15.63 -1.25
N ARG A 379 -4.31 14.78 -1.16
CA ARG A 379 -4.23 13.41 -1.67
C ARG A 379 -4.23 13.36 -3.19
N ILE A 380 -5.01 14.19 -3.85
CA ILE A 380 -4.99 14.29 -5.32
C ILE A 380 -3.58 14.66 -5.79
N ARG A 381 -2.92 15.62 -5.11
CA ARG A 381 -1.53 16.00 -5.42
C ARG A 381 -0.54 14.86 -5.21
N GLU A 382 -0.72 14.04 -4.19
CA GLU A 382 0.08 12.84 -4.02
C GLU A 382 -0.12 11.82 -5.17
N LEU A 383 -1.36 11.61 -5.61
CA LEU A 383 -1.66 10.76 -6.76
C LEU A 383 -1.05 11.33 -8.05
N LEU A 384 -1.08 12.65 -8.19
CA LEU A 384 -0.46 13.34 -9.31
C LEU A 384 1.04 13.04 -9.40
N VAL A 385 1.79 13.28 -8.31
CA VAL A 385 3.24 13.12 -8.27
C VAL A 385 3.68 11.64 -8.28
N ASN A 386 2.89 10.76 -7.66
CA ASN A 386 3.30 9.36 -7.47
C ASN A 386 2.79 8.40 -8.55
N THR A 387 1.74 8.78 -9.28
CA THR A 387 1.09 7.93 -10.29
C THR A 387 0.98 8.63 -11.63
N ILE A 388 0.30 9.78 -11.71
CA ILE A 388 -0.06 10.40 -12.98
C ILE A 388 1.17 10.88 -13.73
N PHE A 389 2.07 11.61 -13.07
CA PHE A 389 3.29 12.09 -13.71
C PHE A 389 4.21 10.95 -14.15
N PRO A 390 4.50 9.91 -13.36
CA PRO A 390 5.25 8.75 -13.84
C PRO A 390 4.61 8.04 -15.03
N VAL A 391 3.29 7.81 -15.02
CA VAL A 391 2.58 7.18 -16.15
C VAL A 391 2.61 8.06 -17.40
N ALA A 392 2.43 9.39 -17.25
CA ALA A 392 2.53 10.33 -18.37
C ALA A 392 3.95 10.42 -18.95
N LEU A 393 4.99 10.37 -18.10
CA LEU A 393 6.39 10.32 -18.54
C LEU A 393 6.71 9.00 -19.25
N LEU A 394 6.16 7.88 -18.79
CA LEU A 394 6.25 6.60 -19.49
C LEU A 394 5.60 6.68 -20.87
N TYR A 395 4.39 7.26 -20.96
CA TYR A 395 3.71 7.52 -22.23
C TYR A 395 4.58 8.36 -23.16
N ALA A 396 5.10 9.48 -22.66
CA ALA A 396 5.97 10.36 -23.42
C ALA A 396 7.25 9.67 -23.91
N ARG A 397 7.82 8.75 -23.12
CA ARG A 397 8.98 7.93 -23.48
C ARG A 397 8.66 6.97 -24.63
N ILE A 398 7.59 6.20 -24.50
CA ILE A 398 7.21 5.18 -25.51
C ILE A 398 6.81 5.83 -26.83
N PHE A 399 6.01 6.89 -26.78
CA PHE A 399 5.50 7.57 -27.99
C PHE A 399 6.38 8.74 -28.46
N LYS A 400 7.53 8.96 -27.82
CA LYS A 400 8.49 10.03 -28.16
C LYS A 400 7.83 11.41 -28.19
N ASP A 401 6.99 11.71 -27.18
CA ASP A 401 6.25 12.97 -27.07
C ASP A 401 7.02 13.99 -26.20
N PRO A 402 7.74 14.95 -26.80
CA PRO A 402 8.55 15.91 -26.06
C PRO A 402 7.70 16.89 -25.25
N ALA A 403 6.52 17.29 -25.77
CA ALA A 403 5.67 18.27 -25.11
C ALA A 403 5.18 17.73 -23.73
N VAL A 404 4.65 16.51 -23.69
CA VAL A 404 4.23 15.86 -22.42
C VAL A 404 5.41 15.74 -21.46
N ARG A 405 6.59 15.32 -21.95
CA ARG A 405 7.78 15.17 -21.13
C ARG A 405 8.21 16.49 -20.49
N GLU A 406 8.34 17.55 -21.28
CA GLU A 406 8.81 18.85 -20.82
C GLU A 406 7.83 19.49 -19.83
N HIS A 407 6.53 19.43 -20.14
CA HIS A 407 5.50 19.97 -19.27
C HIS A 407 5.40 19.23 -17.93
N VAL A 408 5.49 17.90 -17.92
CA VAL A 408 5.50 17.15 -16.64
C VAL A 408 6.73 17.50 -15.81
N HIS A 409 7.92 17.63 -16.43
CA HIS A 409 9.11 18.07 -15.69
C HIS A 409 8.98 19.50 -15.17
N ALA A 410 8.36 20.40 -15.93
CA ALA A 410 8.06 21.76 -15.46
C ALA A 410 7.10 21.74 -14.27
N LEU A 411 6.03 20.96 -14.35
CA LEU A 411 5.08 20.78 -13.26
C LEU A 411 5.73 20.18 -11.99
N LEU A 412 6.57 19.16 -12.11
CA LEU A 412 7.29 18.60 -10.97
C LEU A 412 8.15 19.61 -10.23
N ARG A 413 8.76 20.56 -10.96
CA ARG A 413 9.57 21.64 -10.38
C ARG A 413 8.74 22.77 -9.77
N SER A 414 7.54 23.04 -10.32
CA SER A 414 6.68 24.14 -9.88
C SER A 414 5.57 23.73 -8.93
N SER A 415 5.13 22.47 -8.97
CA SER A 415 4.06 21.98 -8.07
C SER A 415 4.49 22.05 -6.61
N PRO A 416 3.60 22.48 -5.73
CA PRO A 416 3.86 22.47 -4.29
C PRO A 416 4.21 21.07 -3.80
N ALA A 417 5.00 20.99 -2.73
CA ALA A 417 5.29 19.75 -2.04
C ALA A 417 3.99 19.07 -1.57
N CYS A 418 4.00 17.74 -1.58
CA CYS A 418 2.91 16.95 -1.00
C CYS A 418 2.86 17.09 0.53
N GLU A 419 1.84 16.48 1.15
CA GLU A 419 1.70 16.50 2.60
C GLU A 419 2.99 16.02 3.30
N GLU A 420 3.39 16.74 4.33
CA GLU A 420 4.63 16.47 5.06
C GLU A 420 4.53 15.15 5.83
N ASN A 421 5.57 14.36 5.77
CA ASN A 421 5.71 13.11 6.52
C ASN A 421 6.95 13.13 7.44
N SER A 422 7.10 12.10 8.26
CA SER A 422 8.23 11.98 9.19
C SER A 422 9.61 11.99 8.51
N ILE A 423 9.71 11.41 7.30
CA ILE A 423 10.95 11.36 6.51
C ILE A 423 11.34 12.78 6.08
N VAL A 424 10.41 13.52 5.51
CA VAL A 424 10.63 14.91 5.06
C VAL A 424 11.06 15.77 6.24
N ARG A 425 10.36 15.68 7.39
CA ARG A 425 10.74 16.40 8.62
C ARG A 425 12.15 16.05 9.10
N THR A 426 12.54 14.78 9.02
CA THR A 426 13.89 14.36 9.40
C THR A 426 14.94 15.00 8.49
N ILE A 427 14.75 14.95 7.18
CA ILE A 427 15.69 15.56 6.23
C ILE A 427 15.68 17.09 6.37
N GLU A 428 14.53 17.71 6.55
CA GLU A 428 14.42 19.14 6.75
C GLU A 428 15.17 19.61 8.00
N SER A 429 14.97 18.94 9.14
CA SER A 429 15.58 19.31 10.41
C SER A 429 17.08 19.00 10.51
N GLN A 430 17.54 17.92 9.86
CA GLN A 430 18.89 17.39 10.05
C GLN A 430 19.84 17.63 8.87
N VAL A 431 19.30 17.73 7.65
CA VAL A 431 20.10 17.93 6.44
C VAL A 431 19.94 19.33 5.89
N VAL A 432 18.70 19.74 5.62
CA VAL A 432 18.41 21.08 5.07
C VAL A 432 18.62 22.18 6.11
N ARG A 433 18.18 21.94 7.35
CA ARG A 433 18.37 22.84 8.50
C ARG A 433 17.89 24.28 8.25
N ARG A 434 16.72 24.40 7.60
CA ARG A 434 16.07 25.68 7.23
C ARG A 434 16.88 26.59 6.29
N ARG A 435 17.91 26.07 5.62
CA ARG A 435 18.71 26.87 4.68
C ARG A 435 17.99 27.16 3.36
N PHE A 436 17.03 26.31 3.02
CA PHE A 436 16.06 26.50 1.93
C PHE A 436 14.79 25.69 2.26
N LEU A 437 13.74 25.81 1.44
CA LEU A 437 12.46 25.16 1.67
C LEU A 437 12.31 23.91 0.81
N LEU A 438 11.81 22.82 1.41
CA LEU A 438 11.38 21.62 0.67
C LEU A 438 9.95 21.82 0.11
N ASN A 439 9.71 22.93 -0.58
CA ASN A 439 8.38 23.43 -0.97
C ASN A 439 7.91 22.95 -2.34
N THR A 440 8.75 22.29 -3.12
CA THR A 440 8.34 21.71 -4.41
C THR A 440 8.31 20.18 -4.39
N ALA A 441 7.49 19.59 -5.27
CA ALA A 441 7.38 18.15 -5.41
C ALA A 441 8.75 17.51 -5.75
N ALA A 442 9.53 18.15 -6.64
CA ALA A 442 10.84 17.62 -7.04
C ALA A 442 11.80 17.50 -5.86
N VAL A 443 11.98 18.56 -5.08
CA VAL A 443 12.91 18.59 -3.94
C VAL A 443 12.43 17.67 -2.81
N GLN A 444 11.11 17.62 -2.56
CA GLN A 444 10.53 16.72 -1.56
C GLN A 444 10.72 15.23 -1.94
N GLN A 445 10.52 14.88 -3.21
CA GLN A 445 10.81 13.51 -3.69
C GLN A 445 12.29 13.17 -3.52
N GLY A 446 13.18 14.15 -3.69
CA GLY A 446 14.62 13.99 -3.43
C GLY A 446 14.93 13.74 -1.97
N ALA A 447 14.32 14.48 -1.07
CA ALA A 447 14.46 14.26 0.39
C ALA A 447 14.02 12.85 0.79
N ILE A 448 12.91 12.36 0.23
CA ILE A 448 12.43 11.00 0.47
C ILE A 448 13.40 9.96 -0.11
N GLN A 449 13.95 10.20 -1.31
CA GLN A 449 14.92 9.30 -1.93
C GLN A 449 16.23 9.26 -1.14
N LEU A 450 16.73 10.41 -0.70
CA LEU A 450 17.92 10.51 0.14
C LEU A 450 17.78 9.64 1.41
N TYR A 451 16.64 9.78 2.09
CA TYR A 451 16.41 9.02 3.31
C TYR A 451 16.29 7.53 3.04
N ASN A 452 15.40 7.13 2.13
CA ASN A 452 15.08 5.72 1.92
C ASN A 452 16.24 4.91 1.32
N TYR A 453 17.07 5.53 0.48
CA TYR A 453 18.16 4.81 -0.18
C TYR A 453 19.47 4.87 0.61
N PHE A 454 19.80 6.03 1.19
CA PHE A 454 21.10 6.20 1.85
C PHE A 454 20.98 6.19 3.39
N CYS A 455 20.05 6.96 3.97
CA CYS A 455 20.05 7.16 5.42
C CYS A 455 19.50 5.95 6.18
N SER A 456 18.37 5.35 5.73
CA SER A 456 17.78 4.16 6.35
C SER A 456 18.70 2.94 6.25
N GLU A 457 19.38 2.79 5.12
CA GLU A 457 20.29 1.69 4.84
C GLU A 457 21.73 1.96 5.32
N LYS A 458 21.98 3.10 5.98
CA LYS A 458 23.30 3.53 6.48
C LYS A 458 24.40 3.57 5.41
N GLN A 459 24.04 3.82 4.15
CA GLN A 459 24.94 3.88 3.01
C GLN A 459 25.62 5.25 2.88
N CYS A 460 26.17 5.76 3.99
CA CYS A 460 26.78 7.08 4.02
C CYS A 460 28.02 7.20 3.12
N SER A 461 28.78 6.13 2.92
CA SER A 461 29.95 6.11 2.03
C SER A 461 29.58 6.26 0.54
N GLU A 462 28.39 5.88 0.15
CA GLU A 462 27.87 6.02 -1.22
C GLU A 462 27.11 7.35 -1.41
N CYS A 463 26.62 7.94 -0.31
CA CYS A 463 25.91 9.20 -0.34
C CYS A 463 26.88 10.36 -0.61
N MET A 464 26.58 11.22 -1.57
CA MET A 464 27.43 12.37 -1.90
C MET A 464 27.65 13.29 -0.69
N ILE A 465 26.62 13.48 0.15
CA ILE A 465 26.73 14.23 1.40
C ILE A 465 27.61 13.47 2.38
N GLY A 466 27.34 12.19 2.63
CA GLY A 466 28.04 11.39 3.63
C GLY A 466 29.49 11.14 3.30
N ALA A 467 29.82 11.06 2.01
CA ALA A 467 31.19 10.87 1.51
C ALA A 467 31.96 12.21 1.37
N GLY A 468 31.36 13.36 1.68
CA GLY A 468 32.00 14.67 1.51
C GLY A 468 32.32 15.04 0.06
N ARG A 469 31.48 14.59 -0.89
CA ARG A 469 31.68 14.78 -2.34
C ARG A 469 30.79 15.86 -2.95
N LEU A 470 30.05 16.61 -2.13
CA LEU A 470 29.24 17.77 -2.53
C LEU A 470 29.97 19.08 -2.24
#